data_8f53ee74c9b25d99b0811ca1916914fa
#
_entry.id   8f53ee74c9b25d99b0811ca1916914fa
#
_cell.length_a   1.000
_cell.length_b   1.000
_cell.length_c   1.000
_cell.angle_alpha   90.00
_cell.angle_beta   90.00
_cell.angle_gamma   90.00
#
_symmetry.space_group_name_H-M   'P 1'
#
loop_
_entity.id
_entity.type
_entity.pdbx_description
1 polymer ?
#
loop_
_entity_poly.entity_id
_entity_poly.type
_entity_poly.pdbx_seq_one_letter_code
_entity_poly.pdbx_strand_id
1 'polypeptide(L)'
;MLAVQLTEWGRPPELRDVPIPQPVGEELLLQVTAAGLCRSDLHVMDAAAASFDCPLPLTLGHEVAGTVLAAGPDAAPGWIGETVVVHGVWSCGHCRNCARGRENYCLRLRPRTAGAPAPIGNGLGYHGGLAQAMLVPSARQLVRTDGLDPTVSAPLTDAGLTAYHAVREHADLIDAQATCVVIGVGGLGHLGVQILRDMGAGRILAVDNRADAREMAVRLGAAAAFPDVDSLRTAVTDGVDVIIDFAGAPDTTQPATRLLAPGGRLTVVGSAGARIEVGKDVGLAAGWRVTAPFWGPRADLVAVIDMARRGALHVEATPYPLADGVEIYRRLRAGDITGRAVLIPPPLAR
;
A
#
# COMPACT_ATOMS: atom_id res chain seq x y z
N MET A 1 26.57 -5.86 2.59
CA MET A 1 25.21 -6.35 2.86
C MET A 1 24.49 -6.64 1.56
N LEU A 2 23.62 -7.67 1.54
CA LEU A 2 22.80 -7.98 0.36
C LEU A 2 21.67 -6.97 0.18
N ALA A 3 21.41 -6.59 -1.09
CA ALA A 3 20.30 -5.72 -1.49
C ALA A 3 19.78 -6.08 -2.89
N VAL A 4 18.48 -5.97 -3.11
CA VAL A 4 17.84 -6.10 -4.42
C VAL A 4 17.75 -4.70 -5.04
N GLN A 5 18.53 -4.44 -6.08
CA GLN A 5 18.72 -3.13 -6.68
C GLN A 5 18.30 -3.08 -8.14
N LEU A 6 17.57 -2.03 -8.51
CA LEU A 6 17.39 -1.63 -9.90
C LEU A 6 18.66 -0.88 -10.35
N THR A 7 19.35 -1.41 -11.34
CA THR A 7 20.61 -0.85 -11.88
C THR A 7 20.41 -0.14 -13.20
N GLU A 8 19.36 -0.49 -13.94
CA GLU A 8 19.00 0.08 -15.24
C GLU A 8 17.48 0.12 -15.38
N TRP A 9 16.95 1.22 -15.93
CA TRP A 9 15.51 1.35 -16.20
C TRP A 9 15.03 0.36 -17.25
N GLY A 10 13.85 -0.23 -17.05
CA GLY A 10 13.28 -1.23 -17.96
C GLY A 10 13.93 -2.62 -17.88
N ARG A 11 14.79 -2.84 -16.88
CA ARG A 11 15.44 -4.15 -16.63
C ARG A 11 14.96 -4.76 -15.32
N PRO A 12 15.04 -6.09 -15.17
CA PRO A 12 14.88 -6.73 -13.88
C PRO A 12 15.90 -6.21 -12.87
N PRO A 13 15.57 -6.16 -11.57
CA PRO A 13 16.54 -5.81 -10.54
C PRO A 13 17.57 -6.93 -10.34
N GLU A 14 18.65 -6.63 -9.65
CA GLU A 14 19.75 -7.53 -9.35
C GLU A 14 19.94 -7.69 -7.84
N LEU A 15 20.31 -8.89 -7.39
CA LEU A 15 20.82 -9.09 -6.04
C LEU A 15 22.30 -8.69 -6.01
N ARG A 16 22.65 -7.73 -5.14
CA ARG A 16 24.01 -7.16 -5.08
C ARG A 16 24.54 -7.12 -3.65
N ASP A 17 25.85 -7.17 -3.52
CA ASP A 17 26.54 -6.84 -2.26
C ASP A 17 26.91 -5.35 -2.27
N VAL A 18 26.45 -4.62 -1.24
CA VAL A 18 26.62 -3.17 -1.09
C VAL A 18 27.10 -2.82 0.32
N PRO A 19 27.78 -1.68 0.51
CA PRO A 19 28.18 -1.23 1.84
C PRO A 19 26.98 -1.05 2.77
N ILE A 20 27.18 -1.31 4.08
CA ILE A 20 26.19 -0.97 5.09
C ILE A 20 26.26 0.56 5.30
N PRO A 21 25.13 1.30 5.13
CA PRO A 21 25.14 2.73 5.31
C PRO A 21 25.30 3.11 6.80
N GLN A 22 25.83 4.30 7.07
CA GLN A 22 26.00 4.83 8.42
C GLN A 22 25.00 5.98 8.64
N PRO A 23 24.25 6.01 9.75
CA PRO A 23 23.31 7.08 10.03
C PRO A 23 24.02 8.37 10.42
N VAL A 24 23.57 9.49 9.85
CA VAL A 24 24.05 10.84 10.17
C VAL A 24 22.87 11.74 10.60
N GLY A 25 23.14 12.81 11.35
CA GLY A 25 22.09 13.73 11.77
C GLY A 25 20.96 13.02 12.53
N GLU A 26 19.71 13.16 12.06
CA GLU A 26 18.51 12.53 12.63
C GLU A 26 18.26 11.11 12.11
N GLU A 27 19.07 10.57 11.22
CA GLU A 27 18.84 9.28 10.58
C GLU A 27 18.91 8.12 11.56
N LEU A 28 18.15 7.06 11.24
CA LEU A 28 18.20 5.79 11.95
C LEU A 28 18.55 4.66 10.97
N LEU A 29 19.42 3.75 11.41
CA LEU A 29 19.73 2.53 10.69
C LEU A 29 18.83 1.40 11.19
N LEU A 30 18.07 0.80 10.29
CA LEU A 30 17.25 -0.37 10.56
C LEU A 30 17.94 -1.63 10.04
N GLN A 31 17.97 -2.69 10.85
CA GLN A 31 18.04 -4.06 10.35
C GLN A 31 16.67 -4.42 9.83
N VAL A 32 16.55 -4.66 8.53
CA VAL A 32 15.30 -5.08 7.93
C VAL A 32 15.02 -6.54 8.32
N THR A 33 13.86 -6.79 8.88
CA THR A 33 13.39 -8.14 9.25
C THR A 33 12.40 -8.71 8.24
N ALA A 34 11.67 -7.83 7.52
CA ALA A 34 10.78 -8.20 6.43
C ALA A 34 10.56 -7.02 5.49
N ALA A 35 10.43 -7.29 4.20
CA ALA A 35 10.06 -6.29 3.20
C ALA A 35 9.06 -6.87 2.19
N GLY A 36 7.89 -6.24 2.06
CA GLY A 36 6.85 -6.64 1.11
C GLY A 36 7.16 -6.20 -0.32
N LEU A 37 6.67 -6.97 -1.29
CA LEU A 37 6.71 -6.64 -2.71
C LEU A 37 5.37 -6.10 -3.17
N CYS A 38 5.40 -5.03 -3.94
CA CYS A 38 4.21 -4.37 -4.47
C CYS A 38 4.28 -4.21 -6.01
N ARG A 39 3.11 -4.10 -6.63
CA ARG A 39 3.04 -3.74 -8.07
C ARG A 39 3.62 -2.36 -8.37
N SER A 40 3.64 -1.45 -7.40
CA SER A 40 4.30 -0.15 -7.55
C SER A 40 5.79 -0.26 -7.83
N ASP A 41 6.47 -1.29 -7.32
CA ASP A 41 7.87 -1.57 -7.65
C ASP A 41 8.04 -1.89 -9.15
N LEU A 42 7.06 -2.60 -9.75
CA LEU A 42 7.06 -2.90 -11.18
C LEU A 42 6.91 -1.62 -12.00
N HIS A 43 6.09 -0.66 -11.56
CA HIS A 43 5.97 0.64 -12.23
C HIS A 43 7.28 1.42 -12.19
N VAL A 44 8.03 1.33 -11.07
CA VAL A 44 9.38 1.91 -10.97
C VAL A 44 10.33 1.23 -11.94
N MET A 45 10.36 -0.10 -11.97
CA MET A 45 11.23 -0.86 -12.88
C MET A 45 10.95 -0.56 -14.35
N ASP A 46 9.67 -0.44 -14.71
CA ASP A 46 9.20 -0.25 -16.10
C ASP A 46 9.25 1.22 -16.55
N ALA A 47 9.60 2.14 -15.64
CA ALA A 47 9.73 3.54 -15.98
C ALA A 47 10.79 3.76 -17.07
N ALA A 48 10.51 4.64 -18.03
CA ALA A 48 11.51 5.07 -18.99
C ALA A 48 12.61 5.88 -18.28
N ALA A 49 13.82 5.79 -18.77
CA ALA A 49 14.92 6.63 -18.29
C ALA A 49 14.47 8.11 -18.23
N ALA A 50 14.75 8.79 -17.14
CA ALA A 50 14.27 10.14 -16.79
C ALA A 50 12.75 10.29 -16.48
N SER A 51 11.95 9.22 -16.51
CA SER A 51 10.55 9.29 -16.10
C SER A 51 10.37 9.22 -14.58
N PHE A 52 11.37 8.76 -13.85
CA PHE A 52 11.37 8.66 -12.38
C PHE A 52 12.57 9.43 -11.81
N ASP A 53 12.30 10.37 -10.91
CA ASP A 53 13.33 11.30 -10.41
C ASP A 53 14.14 10.70 -9.26
N CYS A 54 14.93 9.66 -9.57
CA CYS A 54 15.89 9.11 -8.62
C CYS A 54 17.16 8.59 -9.31
N PRO A 55 18.32 8.64 -8.62
CA PRO A 55 19.53 8.03 -9.13
C PRO A 55 19.48 6.50 -9.08
N LEU A 56 20.09 5.85 -10.07
CA LEU A 56 20.42 4.43 -10.02
C LEU A 56 21.88 4.23 -9.56
N PRO A 57 22.22 3.10 -8.91
CA PRO A 57 21.32 2.00 -8.56
C PRO A 57 20.36 2.37 -7.41
N LEU A 58 19.10 1.90 -7.46
CA LEU A 58 18.08 2.10 -6.45
C LEU A 58 17.76 0.78 -5.76
N THR A 59 17.91 0.69 -4.43
CA THR A 59 17.38 -0.42 -3.64
C THR A 59 15.87 -0.31 -3.59
N LEU A 60 15.16 -1.37 -4.01
CA LEU A 60 13.70 -1.42 -4.07
C LEU A 60 13.08 -1.72 -2.69
N GLY A 61 11.74 -1.74 -2.64
CA GLY A 61 10.95 -2.14 -1.46
C GLY A 61 10.51 -0.97 -0.59
N HIS A 62 9.21 -0.76 -0.57
CA HIS A 62 8.59 0.33 0.20
C HIS A 62 7.70 -0.15 1.35
N GLU A 63 7.52 -1.47 1.52
CA GLU A 63 6.82 -2.09 2.63
C GLU A 63 7.84 -2.69 3.60
N VAL A 64 8.13 -2.05 4.72
CA VAL A 64 9.30 -2.39 5.54
C VAL A 64 8.97 -2.54 7.02
N ALA A 65 9.38 -3.67 7.59
CA ALA A 65 9.50 -3.90 9.03
C ALA A 65 10.95 -4.17 9.41
N GLY A 66 11.36 -3.75 10.58
CA GLY A 66 12.74 -3.92 11.03
C GLY A 66 12.94 -3.61 12.52
N THR A 67 14.21 -3.72 12.94
CA THR A 67 14.66 -3.32 14.27
C THR A 67 15.68 -2.19 14.12
N VAL A 68 15.57 -1.16 14.92
CA VAL A 68 16.51 -0.03 14.91
C VAL A 68 17.84 -0.48 15.50
N LEU A 69 18.93 -0.47 14.70
CA LEU A 69 20.28 -0.87 15.12
C LEU A 69 21.11 0.28 15.63
N ALA A 70 21.03 1.43 14.97
CA ALA A 70 21.84 2.61 15.27
C ALA A 70 21.07 3.88 14.96
N ALA A 71 21.53 4.98 15.51
CA ALA A 71 20.96 6.31 15.34
C ALA A 71 22.08 7.32 15.11
N GLY A 72 21.83 8.30 14.26
CA GLY A 72 22.70 9.45 14.10
C GLY A 72 22.71 10.34 15.36
N PRO A 73 23.68 11.25 15.47
CA PRO A 73 23.91 12.01 16.70
C PRO A 73 22.75 12.95 17.09
N ASP A 74 21.94 13.37 16.11
CA ASP A 74 20.81 14.28 16.35
C ASP A 74 19.46 13.54 16.38
N ALA A 75 19.46 12.21 16.29
CA ALA A 75 18.24 11.42 16.30
C ALA A 75 17.54 11.44 17.66
N ALA A 76 16.21 11.38 17.65
CA ALA A 76 15.43 11.28 18.86
C ALA A 76 15.82 10.03 19.68
N PRO A 77 15.98 10.13 21.01
CA PRO A 77 16.41 9.02 21.85
C PRO A 77 15.34 7.92 21.97
N GLY A 78 15.74 6.72 22.43
CA GLY A 78 14.83 5.64 22.80
C GLY A 78 14.28 4.83 21.62
N TRP A 79 14.97 4.81 20.48
CA TRP A 79 14.58 4.00 19.33
C TRP A 79 15.46 2.77 19.13
N ILE A 80 16.73 2.78 19.56
CA ILE A 80 17.63 1.62 19.38
C ILE A 80 17.04 0.39 20.08
N GLY A 81 16.95 -0.72 19.35
CA GLY A 81 16.35 -1.97 19.82
C GLY A 81 14.82 -2.09 19.57
N GLU A 82 14.15 -0.99 19.20
CA GLU A 82 12.72 -1.01 18.95
C GLU A 82 12.39 -1.75 17.64
N THR A 83 11.33 -2.57 17.68
CA THR A 83 10.73 -3.17 16.48
C THR A 83 9.73 -2.21 15.86
N VAL A 84 9.91 -1.93 14.58
CA VAL A 84 9.20 -0.86 13.90
C VAL A 84 8.78 -1.24 12.49
N VAL A 85 7.82 -0.49 11.96
CA VAL A 85 7.54 -0.39 10.53
C VAL A 85 7.80 1.03 10.04
N VAL A 86 8.06 1.17 8.75
CA VAL A 86 8.41 2.43 8.11
C VAL A 86 7.22 3.02 7.36
N HIS A 87 6.77 4.22 7.72
CA HIS A 87 5.82 4.98 6.92
C HIS A 87 6.48 5.41 5.61
N GLY A 88 5.96 4.91 4.48
CA GLY A 88 6.61 5.01 3.16
C GLY A 88 6.66 6.41 2.56
N VAL A 89 5.92 7.40 3.10
CA VAL A 89 5.91 8.78 2.60
C VAL A 89 6.86 9.65 3.42
N TRP A 90 7.97 10.10 2.81
CA TRP A 90 8.98 10.93 3.48
C TRP A 90 8.64 12.42 3.35
N SER A 91 7.65 12.81 4.12
CA SER A 91 7.08 14.16 4.13
C SER A 91 7.97 15.17 4.85
N CYS A 92 7.80 16.48 4.56
CA CYS A 92 8.58 17.55 5.18
C CYS A 92 8.21 17.84 6.65
N GLY A 93 7.00 17.46 7.09
CA GLY A 93 6.52 17.66 8.46
C GLY A 93 6.00 19.06 8.82
N HIS A 94 6.26 20.09 8.02
CA HIS A 94 5.97 21.49 8.38
C HIS A 94 5.09 22.26 7.39
N CYS A 95 4.81 21.74 6.18
CA CYS A 95 3.90 22.41 5.27
C CYS A 95 2.44 22.33 5.77
N ARG A 96 1.55 23.15 5.21
CA ARG A 96 0.14 23.21 5.64
C ARG A 96 -0.59 21.85 5.62
N ASN A 97 -0.24 20.94 4.70
CA ASN A 97 -0.83 19.60 4.66
C ASN A 97 -0.27 18.70 5.77
N CYS A 98 1.04 18.72 5.99
CA CYS A 98 1.66 18.00 7.12
C CYS A 98 1.13 18.52 8.47
N ALA A 99 1.01 19.83 8.66
CA ALA A 99 0.47 20.42 9.88
C ALA A 99 -1.00 20.04 10.15
N ARG A 100 -1.73 19.58 9.12
CA ARG A 100 -3.11 19.09 9.23
C ARG A 100 -3.20 17.58 9.36
N GLY A 101 -2.08 16.85 9.54
CA GLY A 101 -2.04 15.40 9.57
C GLY A 101 -2.34 14.75 8.20
N ARG A 102 -2.04 15.43 7.11
CA ARG A 102 -2.22 14.97 5.72
C ARG A 102 -0.86 14.91 5.02
N GLU A 103 0.12 14.32 5.70
CA GLU A 103 1.51 14.24 5.23
C GLU A 103 1.67 13.39 3.96
N ASN A 104 0.77 12.46 3.69
CA ASN A 104 0.69 11.73 2.42
C ASN A 104 0.46 12.67 1.22
N TYR A 105 -0.14 13.85 1.44
CA TYR A 105 -0.30 14.92 0.46
C TYR A 105 0.69 16.07 0.70
N CYS A 106 1.90 15.79 1.14
CA CYS A 106 2.92 16.79 1.44
C CYS A 106 3.23 17.67 0.22
N LEU A 107 3.19 19.01 0.40
CA LEU A 107 3.43 19.96 -0.68
C LEU A 107 4.90 20.02 -1.14
N ARG A 108 5.81 19.34 -0.42
CA ARG A 108 7.23 19.25 -0.75
C ARG A 108 7.60 17.98 -1.51
N LEU A 109 6.66 17.03 -1.66
CA LEU A 109 6.82 15.90 -2.57
C LEU A 109 6.64 16.43 -4.00
N ARG A 110 7.72 16.90 -4.58
CA ARG A 110 7.77 17.49 -5.93
C ARG A 110 8.90 16.84 -6.71
N PRO A 111 8.73 16.67 -8.02
CA PRO A 111 9.80 16.17 -8.86
C PRO A 111 11.02 17.11 -8.80
N ARG A 112 12.22 16.54 -8.78
CA ARG A 112 13.49 17.25 -8.92
C ARG A 112 13.68 17.70 -10.38
N THR A 113 13.11 16.92 -11.30
CA THR A 113 13.12 17.17 -12.74
C THR A 113 11.70 17.45 -13.23
N ALA A 114 11.52 18.48 -14.04
CA ALA A 114 10.19 18.82 -14.56
C ALA A 114 9.60 17.67 -15.39
N GLY A 115 8.36 17.28 -15.07
CA GLY A 115 7.64 16.20 -15.75
C GLY A 115 7.90 14.79 -15.21
N ALA A 116 8.88 14.60 -14.32
CA ALA A 116 9.12 13.32 -13.67
C ALA A 116 8.25 13.16 -12.40
N PRO A 117 7.87 11.93 -11.99
CA PRO A 117 7.26 11.70 -10.68
C PRO A 117 8.19 12.14 -9.54
N ALA A 118 7.63 12.70 -8.49
CA ALA A 118 8.39 13.08 -7.31
C ALA A 118 8.92 11.84 -6.57
N PRO A 119 10.11 11.91 -5.94
CA PRO A 119 10.52 10.91 -4.98
C PRO A 119 9.56 10.93 -3.78
N ILE A 120 9.02 9.77 -3.44
CA ILE A 120 8.00 9.63 -2.39
C ILE A 120 8.64 9.27 -1.05
N GLY A 121 9.48 8.22 -1.07
CA GLY A 121 10.13 7.67 0.11
C GLY A 121 10.91 6.41 -0.22
N ASN A 122 11.05 5.53 0.77
CA ASN A 122 11.83 4.31 0.62
C ASN A 122 11.33 3.45 -0.55
N GLY A 123 12.26 2.95 -1.38
CA GLY A 123 11.99 2.16 -2.59
C GLY A 123 11.34 2.93 -3.74
N LEU A 124 10.88 4.16 -3.49
CA LEU A 124 10.18 5.02 -4.44
C LEU A 124 10.87 6.39 -4.52
N GLY A 125 12.11 6.40 -4.99
CA GLY A 125 12.93 7.60 -5.15
C GLY A 125 14.08 7.73 -4.15
N TYR A 126 14.05 6.97 -3.05
CA TYR A 126 15.12 6.78 -2.08
C TYR A 126 15.36 5.28 -1.90
N HIS A 127 16.53 4.88 -1.39
CA HIS A 127 16.80 3.46 -1.12
C HIS A 127 15.75 2.86 -0.18
N GLY A 128 15.26 1.68 -0.56
CA GLY A 128 14.21 0.94 0.15
C GLY A 128 14.72 -0.21 1.00
N GLY A 129 13.78 -1.02 1.46
CA GLY A 129 14.02 -2.10 2.42
C GLY A 129 14.25 -3.49 1.84
N LEU A 130 14.34 -3.68 0.53
CA LEU A 130 14.77 -4.97 -0.02
C LEU A 130 16.28 -5.13 0.11
N ALA A 131 16.74 -5.07 1.36
CA ALA A 131 18.14 -5.18 1.79
C ALA A 131 18.21 -5.69 3.23
N GLN A 132 19.41 -6.07 3.68
CA GLN A 132 19.61 -6.46 5.08
C GLN A 132 19.50 -5.27 6.05
N ALA A 133 19.80 -4.05 5.58
CA ALA A 133 19.62 -2.83 6.35
C ALA A 133 19.24 -1.65 5.46
N MET A 134 18.60 -0.63 6.07
CA MET A 134 18.26 0.62 5.38
C MET A 134 18.35 1.81 6.33
N LEU A 135 18.58 3.01 5.78
CA LEU A 135 18.44 4.27 6.50
C LEU A 135 17.01 4.79 6.43
N VAL A 136 16.56 5.36 7.53
CA VAL A 136 15.30 6.12 7.62
C VAL A 136 15.65 7.54 8.04
N PRO A 137 15.12 8.60 7.39
CA PRO A 137 15.59 9.97 7.59
C PRO A 137 15.32 10.55 8.99
N SER A 138 14.31 10.06 9.68
CA SER A 138 14.07 10.40 11.08
C SER A 138 13.04 9.49 11.73
N ALA A 139 12.92 9.51 13.04
CA ALA A 139 11.94 8.75 13.82
C ALA A 139 10.48 9.07 13.47
N ARG A 140 10.20 10.16 12.78
CA ARG A 140 8.86 10.52 12.31
C ARG A 140 8.26 9.49 11.33
N GLN A 141 9.09 8.77 10.60
CA GLN A 141 8.68 7.72 9.69
C GLN A 141 8.46 6.37 10.39
N LEU A 142 8.78 6.26 11.66
CA LEU A 142 8.70 4.98 12.37
C LEU A 142 7.38 4.86 13.15
N VAL A 143 6.82 3.65 13.14
CA VAL A 143 5.72 3.23 14.02
C VAL A 143 6.15 1.95 14.73
N ARG A 144 6.05 1.92 16.08
CA ARG A 144 6.34 0.72 16.87
C ARG A 144 5.33 -0.38 16.56
N THR A 145 5.80 -1.61 16.49
CA THR A 145 4.96 -2.78 16.24
C THR A 145 4.67 -3.58 17.49
N ASP A 146 5.43 -3.31 18.58
CA ASP A 146 5.32 -4.00 19.87
C ASP A 146 5.32 -5.53 19.73
N GLY A 147 6.21 -6.05 18.87
CA GLY A 147 6.40 -7.49 18.64
C GLY A 147 5.45 -8.15 17.66
N LEU A 148 4.65 -7.39 16.90
CA LEU A 148 3.88 -7.94 15.77
C LEU A 148 4.83 -8.60 14.75
N ASP A 149 4.44 -9.77 14.24
CA ASP A 149 5.23 -10.52 13.24
C ASP A 149 5.62 -9.60 12.06
N PRO A 150 6.92 -9.55 11.71
CA PRO A 150 7.39 -8.72 10.60
C PRO A 150 6.75 -9.07 9.25
N THR A 151 6.41 -10.34 8.99
CA THR A 151 5.74 -10.77 7.75
C THR A 151 4.31 -10.23 7.65
N VAL A 152 3.68 -9.99 8.78
CA VAL A 152 2.37 -9.35 8.88
C VAL A 152 2.51 -7.83 8.80
N SER A 153 3.44 -7.26 9.57
CA SER A 153 3.52 -5.80 9.73
C SER A 153 4.13 -5.06 8.54
N ALA A 154 5.06 -5.66 7.78
CA ALA A 154 5.66 -5.02 6.61
C ALA A 154 4.61 -4.66 5.53
N PRO A 155 3.73 -5.56 5.07
CA PRO A 155 2.68 -5.21 4.10
C PRO A 155 1.69 -4.16 4.60
N LEU A 156 1.53 -3.99 5.91
CA LEU A 156 0.62 -2.99 6.45
C LEU A 156 1.06 -1.55 6.20
N THR A 157 2.34 -1.31 5.86
CA THR A 157 2.89 0.03 5.62
C THR A 157 2.47 0.64 4.29
N ASP A 158 2.02 -0.19 3.33
CA ASP A 158 1.40 0.24 2.08
C ASP A 158 0.04 -0.42 1.89
N ALA A 159 -0.02 -1.75 1.73
CA ALA A 159 -1.28 -2.43 1.40
C ALA A 159 -2.35 -2.23 2.48
N GLY A 160 -1.99 -2.34 3.77
CA GLY A 160 -2.90 -2.08 4.88
C GLY A 160 -3.26 -0.60 5.02
N LEU A 161 -2.25 0.26 5.01
CA LEU A 161 -2.41 1.71 5.15
C LEU A 161 -3.25 2.31 4.04
N THR A 162 -2.98 1.96 2.78
CA THR A 162 -3.71 2.48 1.61
C THR A 162 -5.16 1.98 1.61
N ALA A 163 -5.40 0.71 1.95
CA ALA A 163 -6.75 0.18 2.08
C ALA A 163 -7.52 0.85 3.22
N TYR A 164 -6.89 1.05 4.37
CA TYR A 164 -7.51 1.72 5.51
C TYR A 164 -7.86 3.17 5.19
N HIS A 165 -6.92 3.92 4.60
CA HIS A 165 -7.13 5.31 4.22
C HIS A 165 -8.30 5.44 3.23
N ALA A 166 -8.35 4.59 2.21
CA ALA A 166 -9.41 4.55 1.22
C ALA A 166 -10.78 4.28 1.83
N VAL A 167 -10.89 3.34 2.78
CA VAL A 167 -12.15 3.01 3.46
C VAL A 167 -12.55 4.10 4.46
N ARG A 168 -11.59 4.60 5.27
CA ARG A 168 -11.83 5.60 6.32
C ARG A 168 -12.40 6.92 5.78
N GLU A 169 -12.08 7.30 4.54
CA GLU A 169 -12.67 8.49 3.90
C GLU A 169 -14.20 8.44 3.77
N HIS A 170 -14.80 7.27 4.01
CA HIS A 170 -16.23 7.01 3.92
C HIS A 170 -16.87 6.63 5.27
N ALA A 171 -16.17 6.85 6.38
CA ALA A 171 -16.64 6.44 7.71
C ALA A 171 -18.04 6.99 8.08
N ASP A 172 -18.44 8.11 7.49
CA ASP A 172 -19.76 8.71 7.66
C ASP A 172 -20.91 8.00 6.89
N LEU A 173 -20.58 7.08 5.98
CA LEU A 173 -21.52 6.25 5.23
C LEU A 173 -21.47 4.77 5.63
N ILE A 174 -20.48 4.37 6.42
CA ILE A 174 -20.30 2.96 6.80
C ILE A 174 -21.00 2.71 8.13
N ASP A 175 -22.10 1.98 8.07
CA ASP A 175 -22.89 1.54 9.23
C ASP A 175 -23.51 0.16 8.97
N ALA A 176 -24.36 -0.32 9.90
CA ALA A 176 -25.00 -1.62 9.83
C ALA A 176 -26.04 -1.76 8.69
N GLN A 177 -26.38 -0.71 7.98
CA GLN A 177 -27.28 -0.73 6.82
C GLN A 177 -26.52 -0.54 5.50
N ALA A 178 -25.25 -0.07 5.56
CA ALA A 178 -24.47 0.24 4.39
C ALA A 178 -24.16 -0.99 3.55
N THR A 179 -24.36 -0.88 2.24
CA THR A 179 -23.85 -1.83 1.25
C THR A 179 -22.54 -1.33 0.67
N CYS A 180 -21.47 -2.07 0.93
CA CYS A 180 -20.12 -1.74 0.46
C CYS A 180 -19.62 -2.77 -0.56
N VAL A 181 -18.89 -2.32 -1.57
CA VAL A 181 -18.30 -3.18 -2.60
C VAL A 181 -16.79 -2.99 -2.63
N VAL A 182 -16.06 -4.11 -2.64
CA VAL A 182 -14.62 -4.16 -2.88
C VAL A 182 -14.37 -4.78 -4.24
N ILE A 183 -13.71 -4.04 -5.13
CA ILE A 183 -13.32 -4.53 -6.46
C ILE A 183 -11.81 -4.78 -6.47
N GLY A 184 -11.40 -6.00 -6.86
CA GLY A 184 -10.02 -6.44 -6.80
C GLY A 184 -9.61 -6.92 -5.41
N VAL A 185 -9.75 -8.21 -5.12
CA VAL A 185 -9.41 -8.84 -3.83
C VAL A 185 -8.00 -9.44 -3.89
N GLY A 186 -7.04 -8.59 -4.24
CA GLY A 186 -5.61 -8.91 -4.21
C GLY A 186 -4.92 -8.44 -2.94
N GLY A 187 -3.66 -7.99 -3.08
CA GLY A 187 -2.81 -7.55 -1.97
C GLY A 187 -3.37 -6.41 -1.10
N LEU A 188 -4.25 -5.56 -1.62
CA LEU A 188 -4.93 -4.50 -0.87
C LEU A 188 -6.37 -4.89 -0.52
N GLY A 189 -7.12 -5.42 -1.51
CA GLY A 189 -8.55 -5.63 -1.34
C GLY A 189 -8.91 -6.66 -0.28
N HIS A 190 -8.08 -7.69 -0.03
CA HIS A 190 -8.32 -8.64 1.06
C HIS A 190 -8.29 -7.95 2.45
N LEU A 191 -7.48 -6.89 2.62
CA LEU A 191 -7.49 -6.05 3.81
C LEU A 191 -8.67 -5.08 3.81
N GLY A 192 -9.03 -4.53 2.64
CA GLY A 192 -10.20 -3.66 2.49
C GLY A 192 -11.51 -4.30 2.94
N VAL A 193 -11.74 -5.58 2.62
CA VAL A 193 -12.90 -6.36 3.11
C VAL A 193 -12.93 -6.40 4.64
N GLN A 194 -11.80 -6.67 5.27
CA GLN A 194 -11.69 -6.80 6.73
C GLN A 194 -11.84 -5.45 7.44
N ILE A 195 -11.29 -4.38 6.84
CA ILE A 195 -11.42 -3.01 7.36
C ILE A 195 -12.88 -2.56 7.31
N LEU A 196 -13.60 -2.79 6.22
CA LEU A 196 -15.04 -2.50 6.10
C LEU A 196 -15.85 -3.25 7.17
N ARG A 197 -15.53 -4.54 7.38
CA ARG A 197 -16.17 -5.35 8.42
C ARG A 197 -15.92 -4.79 9.82
N ASP A 198 -14.68 -4.43 10.14
CA ASP A 198 -14.30 -3.86 11.43
C ASP A 198 -14.94 -2.49 11.69
N MET A 199 -15.14 -1.70 10.62
CA MET A 199 -15.86 -0.42 10.69
C MET A 199 -17.38 -0.57 10.75
N GLY A 200 -17.92 -1.79 10.70
CA GLY A 200 -19.36 -2.06 10.90
C GLY A 200 -20.22 -1.99 9.65
N ALA A 201 -19.65 -2.15 8.45
CA ALA A 201 -20.41 -2.23 7.22
C ALA A 201 -21.43 -3.39 7.27
N GLY A 202 -22.71 -3.11 7.02
CA GLY A 202 -23.81 -4.08 7.13
C GLY A 202 -23.74 -5.19 6.09
N ARG A 203 -23.34 -4.84 4.86
CA ARG A 203 -23.20 -5.80 3.77
C ARG A 203 -21.96 -5.49 2.93
N ILE A 204 -21.03 -6.44 2.86
CA ILE A 204 -19.82 -6.33 2.04
C ILE A 204 -19.93 -7.31 0.87
N LEU A 205 -19.79 -6.82 -0.34
CA LEU A 205 -19.73 -7.61 -1.56
C LEU A 205 -18.35 -7.43 -2.21
N ALA A 206 -17.89 -8.47 -2.89
CA ALA A 206 -16.58 -8.44 -3.52
C ALA A 206 -16.66 -8.76 -5.02
N VAL A 207 -15.74 -8.22 -5.81
CA VAL A 207 -15.57 -8.54 -7.23
C VAL A 207 -14.10 -8.87 -7.49
N ASP A 208 -13.83 -10.05 -8.03
CA ASP A 208 -12.51 -10.43 -8.56
C ASP A 208 -12.68 -11.51 -9.63
N ASN A 209 -11.93 -11.42 -10.72
CA ASN A 209 -12.01 -12.39 -11.82
C ASN A 209 -11.42 -13.76 -11.44
N ARG A 210 -10.53 -13.85 -10.44
CA ARG A 210 -9.93 -15.08 -9.94
C ARG A 210 -10.82 -15.76 -8.91
N ALA A 211 -11.00 -17.06 -9.02
CA ALA A 211 -11.83 -17.84 -8.11
C ALA A 211 -11.26 -17.90 -6.68
N ASP A 212 -9.94 -18.10 -6.55
CA ASP A 212 -9.24 -18.12 -5.25
C ASP A 212 -9.38 -16.81 -4.47
N ALA A 213 -9.33 -15.66 -5.17
CA ALA A 213 -9.54 -14.35 -4.57
C ALA A 213 -10.99 -14.16 -4.10
N ARG A 214 -11.99 -14.67 -4.85
CA ARG A 214 -13.39 -14.64 -4.43
C ARG A 214 -13.66 -15.50 -3.19
N GLU A 215 -13.09 -16.70 -3.15
CA GLU A 215 -13.17 -17.57 -1.97
C GLU A 215 -12.51 -16.90 -0.75
N MET A 216 -11.34 -16.27 -0.93
CA MET A 216 -10.67 -15.49 0.10
C MET A 216 -11.56 -14.34 0.60
N ALA A 217 -12.21 -13.58 -0.28
CA ALA A 217 -13.09 -12.49 0.10
C ALA A 217 -14.19 -12.95 1.05
N VAL A 218 -14.84 -14.08 0.73
CA VAL A 218 -15.91 -14.66 1.57
C VAL A 218 -15.36 -15.13 2.92
N ARG A 219 -14.21 -15.82 2.95
CA ARG A 219 -13.57 -16.21 4.22
C ARG A 219 -13.27 -15.02 5.12
N LEU A 220 -12.92 -13.87 4.54
CA LEU A 220 -12.54 -12.65 5.26
C LEU A 220 -13.72 -11.76 5.65
N GLY A 221 -14.94 -12.09 5.20
CA GLY A 221 -16.16 -11.42 5.68
C GLY A 221 -17.04 -10.78 4.60
N ALA A 222 -16.76 -10.97 3.31
CA ALA A 222 -17.70 -10.61 2.27
C ALA A 222 -18.91 -11.56 2.30
N ALA A 223 -20.12 -11.00 2.19
CA ALA A 223 -21.37 -11.78 2.14
C ALA A 223 -21.50 -12.59 0.84
N ALA A 224 -20.93 -12.08 -0.26
CA ALA A 224 -20.83 -12.77 -1.55
C ALA A 224 -19.69 -12.17 -2.39
N ALA A 225 -19.21 -12.95 -3.37
CA ALA A 225 -18.20 -12.50 -4.31
C ALA A 225 -18.57 -12.87 -5.74
N PHE A 226 -18.29 -11.98 -6.69
CA PHE A 226 -18.71 -12.03 -8.09
C PHE A 226 -17.49 -12.00 -9.03
N PRO A 227 -17.58 -12.60 -10.22
CA PRO A 227 -16.47 -12.61 -11.17
C PRO A 227 -16.23 -11.25 -11.85
N ASP A 228 -17.26 -10.43 -11.95
CA ASP A 228 -17.24 -9.13 -12.63
C ASP A 228 -18.33 -8.20 -12.07
N VAL A 229 -18.28 -6.94 -12.48
CA VAL A 229 -19.21 -5.87 -12.03
C VAL A 229 -20.63 -6.11 -12.58
N ASP A 230 -20.78 -6.69 -13.76
CA ASP A 230 -22.09 -6.92 -14.34
C ASP A 230 -22.85 -8.02 -13.59
N SER A 231 -22.16 -9.09 -13.19
CA SER A 231 -22.72 -10.15 -12.34
C SER A 231 -23.18 -9.62 -10.96
N LEU A 232 -22.45 -8.64 -10.40
CA LEU A 232 -22.81 -7.99 -9.13
C LEU A 232 -24.14 -7.22 -9.25
N ARG A 233 -24.46 -6.65 -10.41
CA ARG A 233 -25.65 -5.78 -10.60
C ARG A 233 -26.95 -6.42 -10.14
N THR A 234 -27.11 -7.72 -10.31
CA THR A 234 -28.31 -8.45 -9.90
C THR A 234 -28.47 -8.58 -8.38
N ALA A 235 -27.37 -8.38 -7.64
CA ALA A 235 -27.35 -8.50 -6.20
C ALA A 235 -27.56 -7.15 -5.46
N VAL A 236 -27.55 -6.02 -6.17
CA VAL A 236 -27.71 -4.66 -5.61
C VAL A 236 -28.88 -3.94 -6.25
N THR A 237 -30.06 -4.01 -5.65
CA THR A 237 -31.32 -3.41 -6.15
C THR A 237 -31.47 -1.95 -5.78
N ASP A 238 -30.98 -1.57 -4.60
CA ASP A 238 -31.14 -0.21 -4.04
C ASP A 238 -29.90 0.66 -4.24
N GLY A 239 -28.88 0.12 -4.92
CA GLY A 239 -27.59 0.73 -5.15
C GLY A 239 -26.57 0.43 -4.06
N VAL A 240 -25.38 1.00 -4.20
CA VAL A 240 -24.21 0.78 -3.34
C VAL A 240 -23.79 2.11 -2.70
N ASP A 241 -23.59 2.12 -1.39
CA ASP A 241 -23.18 3.32 -0.65
C ASP A 241 -21.71 3.64 -0.84
N VAL A 242 -20.86 2.61 -0.80
CA VAL A 242 -19.40 2.76 -0.92
C VAL A 242 -18.81 1.68 -1.83
N ILE A 243 -18.07 2.11 -2.83
CA ILE A 243 -17.28 1.23 -3.69
C ILE A 243 -15.80 1.59 -3.54
N ILE A 244 -14.97 0.58 -3.21
CA ILE A 244 -13.51 0.72 -3.19
C ILE A 244 -12.94 -0.16 -4.32
N ASP A 245 -12.38 0.48 -5.35
CA ASP A 245 -11.80 -0.19 -6.51
C ASP A 245 -10.28 -0.27 -6.40
N PHE A 246 -9.76 -1.42 -5.97
CA PHE A 246 -8.34 -1.71 -5.91
C PHE A 246 -7.77 -2.24 -7.23
N ALA A 247 -8.60 -2.53 -8.22
CA ALA A 247 -8.16 -2.89 -9.57
C ALA A 247 -7.86 -1.66 -10.41
N GLY A 248 -8.76 -0.67 -10.42
CA GLY A 248 -8.62 0.55 -11.18
C GLY A 248 -8.52 0.30 -12.69
N ALA A 249 -9.28 -0.66 -13.21
CA ALA A 249 -9.27 -1.06 -14.60
C ALA A 249 -10.47 -0.48 -15.37
N PRO A 250 -10.38 -0.33 -16.70
CA PRO A 250 -11.47 0.23 -17.50
C PRO A 250 -12.77 -0.59 -17.41
N ASP A 251 -12.67 -1.89 -17.28
CA ASP A 251 -13.79 -2.85 -17.19
C ASP A 251 -14.37 -2.97 -15.77
N THR A 252 -13.75 -2.35 -14.77
CA THR A 252 -14.25 -2.33 -13.39
C THR A 252 -14.77 -0.96 -12.99
N THR A 253 -13.96 0.09 -13.12
CA THR A 253 -14.22 1.39 -12.53
C THR A 253 -15.42 2.11 -13.17
N GLN A 254 -15.47 2.25 -14.50
CA GLN A 254 -16.57 2.94 -15.18
C GLN A 254 -17.90 2.18 -15.00
N PRO A 255 -17.99 0.83 -15.16
CA PRO A 255 -19.22 0.09 -14.87
C PRO A 255 -19.67 0.22 -13.40
N ALA A 256 -18.75 0.26 -12.45
CA ALA A 256 -19.06 0.38 -11.02
C ALA A 256 -19.78 1.69 -10.68
N THR A 257 -19.53 2.79 -11.39
CA THR A 257 -20.24 4.08 -11.14
C THR A 257 -21.75 3.96 -11.25
N ARG A 258 -22.25 3.02 -12.09
CA ARG A 258 -23.68 2.79 -12.32
C ARG A 258 -24.36 1.97 -11.22
N LEU A 259 -23.57 1.45 -10.29
CA LEU A 259 -24.07 0.71 -9.12
C LEU A 259 -24.30 1.62 -7.90
N LEU A 260 -23.79 2.85 -7.93
CA LEU A 260 -23.90 3.76 -6.79
C LEU A 260 -25.34 4.15 -6.50
N ALA A 261 -25.69 4.13 -5.22
CA ALA A 261 -26.90 4.75 -4.71
C ALA A 261 -26.82 6.29 -4.84
N PRO A 262 -27.95 7.03 -4.79
CA PRO A 262 -27.91 8.48 -4.62
C PRO A 262 -27.08 8.87 -3.38
N GLY A 263 -26.10 9.77 -3.56
CA GLY A 263 -25.13 10.14 -2.53
C GLY A 263 -23.98 9.17 -2.32
N GLY A 264 -23.98 8.02 -3.00
CA GLY A 264 -22.94 6.99 -2.92
C GLY A 264 -21.55 7.47 -3.38
N ARG A 265 -20.50 6.74 -2.99
CA ARG A 265 -19.11 7.14 -3.23
C ARG A 265 -18.29 6.00 -3.83
N LEU A 266 -17.43 6.36 -4.77
CA LEU A 266 -16.43 5.48 -5.38
C LEU A 266 -15.03 5.99 -5.05
N THR A 267 -14.19 5.11 -4.52
CA THR A 267 -12.75 5.36 -4.37
C THR A 267 -11.97 4.47 -5.34
N VAL A 268 -11.17 5.10 -6.20
CA VAL A 268 -10.28 4.41 -7.14
C VAL A 268 -8.88 4.39 -6.55
N VAL A 269 -8.40 3.22 -6.16
CA VAL A 269 -7.07 2.99 -5.59
C VAL A 269 -6.13 2.37 -6.61
N GLY A 270 -6.63 1.42 -7.40
CA GLY A 270 -5.87 0.75 -8.43
C GLY A 270 -5.49 1.68 -9.59
N SER A 271 -4.41 1.35 -10.31
CA SER A 271 -3.83 2.16 -11.38
C SER A 271 -3.73 1.43 -12.72
N ALA A 272 -4.66 0.51 -13.01
CA ALA A 272 -4.67 -0.26 -14.26
C ALA A 272 -5.28 0.50 -15.46
N GLY A 273 -5.27 1.82 -15.43
CA GLY A 273 -5.64 2.66 -16.57
C GLY A 273 -7.12 3.02 -16.67
N ALA A 274 -7.89 2.86 -15.59
CA ALA A 274 -9.29 3.28 -15.54
C ALA A 274 -9.47 4.76 -15.84
N ARG A 275 -10.60 5.07 -16.47
CA ARG A 275 -11.07 6.43 -16.69
C ARG A 275 -12.54 6.50 -16.32
N ILE A 276 -12.99 7.66 -15.84
CA ILE A 276 -14.38 7.90 -15.48
C ILE A 276 -14.87 9.11 -16.28
N GLU A 277 -15.99 8.92 -16.95
CA GLU A 277 -16.71 10.02 -17.59
C GLU A 277 -17.56 10.75 -16.54
N VAL A 278 -17.44 12.06 -16.48
CA VAL A 278 -18.13 12.91 -15.51
C VAL A 278 -18.97 13.93 -16.24
N GLY A 279 -20.28 13.90 -16.02
CA GLY A 279 -21.24 14.84 -16.60
C GLY A 279 -22.63 14.61 -16.00
N LYS A 280 -23.50 15.62 -16.05
CA LYS A 280 -24.88 15.47 -15.56
C LYS A 280 -25.76 14.62 -16.48
N ASP A 281 -25.35 14.44 -17.70
CA ASP A 281 -26.03 13.72 -18.78
C ASP A 281 -25.61 12.25 -18.91
N VAL A 282 -24.58 11.80 -18.15
CA VAL A 282 -24.08 10.42 -18.21
C VAL A 282 -24.88 9.43 -17.36
N GLY A 283 -25.99 9.84 -16.78
CA GLY A 283 -26.93 8.94 -16.07
C GLY A 283 -26.44 8.42 -14.73
N LEU A 284 -25.52 9.13 -14.07
CA LEU A 284 -25.01 8.76 -12.75
C LEU A 284 -26.01 9.16 -11.65
N ALA A 285 -25.96 8.43 -10.52
CA ALA A 285 -26.79 8.70 -9.35
C ALA A 285 -26.57 10.14 -8.83
N ALA A 286 -27.63 10.78 -8.34
CA ALA A 286 -27.53 12.14 -7.82
C ALA A 286 -26.58 12.21 -6.61
N GLY A 287 -25.69 13.21 -6.61
CA GLY A 287 -24.79 13.47 -5.47
C GLY A 287 -23.63 12.49 -5.30
N TRP A 288 -23.38 11.60 -6.25
CA TRP A 288 -22.24 10.69 -6.19
C TRP A 288 -20.91 11.45 -6.10
N ARG A 289 -19.91 10.80 -5.49
CA ARG A 289 -18.55 11.35 -5.37
C ARG A 289 -17.54 10.32 -5.79
N VAL A 290 -16.43 10.79 -6.42
CA VAL A 290 -15.27 9.96 -6.74
C VAL A 290 -14.04 10.56 -6.11
N THR A 291 -13.23 9.69 -5.49
CA THR A 291 -11.92 10.05 -4.95
C THR A 291 -10.83 9.11 -5.47
N ALA A 292 -9.61 9.61 -5.50
CA ALA A 292 -8.42 8.84 -5.81
C ALA A 292 -7.37 9.17 -4.73
N PRO A 293 -7.35 8.46 -3.61
CA PRO A 293 -6.44 8.72 -2.52
C PRO A 293 -5.01 8.31 -2.90
N PHE A 294 -4.05 8.86 -2.17
CA PHE A 294 -2.66 8.49 -2.30
C PHE A 294 -2.14 8.01 -0.94
N TRP A 295 -1.79 6.71 -0.86
CA TRP A 295 -1.25 6.11 0.36
C TRP A 295 -2.17 6.36 1.57
N GLY A 296 -1.57 6.86 2.70
CA GLY A 296 -2.27 7.33 3.89
C GLY A 296 -1.34 8.09 4.82
N PRO A 297 -1.87 8.89 5.76
CA PRO A 297 -1.07 9.54 6.77
C PRO A 297 -0.56 8.54 7.83
N ARG A 298 0.49 8.92 8.56
CA ARG A 298 1.08 8.09 9.63
C ARG A 298 0.05 7.69 10.71
N ALA A 299 -0.92 8.53 10.99
CA ALA A 299 -1.99 8.22 11.95
C ALA A 299 -2.83 7.00 11.51
N ASP A 300 -3.08 6.86 10.20
CA ASP A 300 -3.77 5.69 9.65
C ASP A 300 -2.90 4.44 9.72
N LEU A 301 -1.57 4.55 9.55
CA LEU A 301 -0.66 3.43 9.78
C LEU A 301 -0.69 2.95 11.24
N VAL A 302 -0.71 3.86 12.20
CA VAL A 302 -0.87 3.50 13.63
C VAL A 302 -2.16 2.73 13.84
N ALA A 303 -3.28 3.20 13.28
CA ALA A 303 -4.58 2.53 13.39
C ALA A 303 -4.56 1.12 12.77
N VAL A 304 -3.93 0.95 11.61
CA VAL A 304 -3.80 -0.36 10.94
C VAL A 304 -2.95 -1.33 11.76
N ILE A 305 -1.82 -0.87 12.32
CA ILE A 305 -0.99 -1.68 13.21
C ILE A 305 -1.79 -2.11 14.45
N ASP A 306 -2.56 -1.21 15.07
CA ASP A 306 -3.43 -1.54 16.20
C ASP A 306 -4.54 -2.54 15.81
N MET A 307 -5.12 -2.44 14.61
CA MET A 307 -6.08 -3.44 14.11
C MET A 307 -5.44 -4.83 14.00
N ALA A 308 -4.21 -4.92 13.47
CA ALA A 308 -3.51 -6.19 13.37
C ALA A 308 -3.16 -6.76 14.76
N ARG A 309 -2.71 -5.91 15.70
CA ARG A 309 -2.37 -6.32 17.08
C ARG A 309 -3.57 -6.90 17.84
N ARG A 310 -4.78 -6.37 17.65
CA ARG A 310 -6.01 -6.91 18.25
C ARG A 310 -6.65 -8.04 17.45
N GLY A 311 -5.99 -8.53 16.37
CA GLY A 311 -6.47 -9.65 15.55
C GLY A 311 -7.64 -9.33 14.61
N ALA A 312 -7.91 -8.04 14.36
CA ALA A 312 -8.95 -7.61 13.43
C ALA A 312 -8.54 -7.72 11.95
N LEU A 313 -7.22 -7.76 11.67
CA LEU A 313 -6.69 -7.94 10.33
C LEU A 313 -5.87 -9.23 10.23
N HIS A 314 -6.18 -10.04 9.24
CA HIS A 314 -5.38 -11.17 8.78
C HIS A 314 -4.71 -10.79 7.44
N VAL A 315 -3.39 -10.82 7.40
CA VAL A 315 -2.61 -10.54 6.19
C VAL A 315 -2.28 -11.86 5.51
N GLU A 316 -2.81 -12.08 4.33
CA GLU A 316 -2.45 -13.22 3.48
C GLU A 316 -1.06 -12.97 2.89
N ALA A 317 0.00 -13.38 3.62
CA ALA A 317 1.39 -13.15 3.26
C ALA A 317 2.17 -14.45 3.16
N THR A 318 3.02 -14.55 2.14
CA THR A 318 3.94 -15.67 1.96
C THR A 318 5.38 -15.15 2.06
N PRO A 319 6.17 -15.64 3.03
CA PRO A 319 7.58 -15.27 3.16
C PRO A 319 8.46 -16.02 2.15
N TYR A 320 9.50 -15.32 1.67
CA TYR A 320 10.54 -15.84 0.78
C TYR A 320 11.91 -15.31 1.22
N PRO A 321 13.02 -16.01 0.99
CA PRO A 321 14.35 -15.46 1.21
C PRO A 321 14.61 -14.21 0.37
N LEU A 322 15.36 -13.22 0.89
CA LEU A 322 15.74 -12.03 0.11
C LEU A 322 16.45 -12.39 -1.20
N ALA A 323 17.23 -13.48 -1.19
CA ALA A 323 17.95 -13.96 -2.37
C ALA A 323 17.03 -14.30 -3.56
N ASP A 324 15.79 -14.67 -3.28
CA ASP A 324 14.80 -15.06 -4.30
C ASP A 324 14.08 -13.82 -4.89
N GLY A 325 14.39 -12.62 -4.44
CA GLY A 325 13.66 -11.39 -4.75
C GLY A 325 13.45 -11.14 -6.24
N VAL A 326 14.45 -11.42 -7.06
CA VAL A 326 14.36 -11.26 -8.54
C VAL A 326 13.31 -12.22 -9.13
N GLU A 327 13.32 -13.48 -8.70
CA GLU A 327 12.35 -14.49 -9.15
C GLU A 327 10.94 -14.17 -8.64
N ILE A 328 10.81 -13.72 -7.40
CA ILE A 328 9.50 -13.38 -6.84
C ILE A 328 8.89 -12.15 -7.55
N TYR A 329 9.71 -11.16 -7.97
CA TYR A 329 9.23 -10.08 -8.84
C TYR A 329 8.74 -10.59 -10.20
N ARG A 330 9.41 -11.59 -10.79
CA ARG A 330 8.95 -12.22 -12.03
C ARG A 330 7.55 -12.87 -11.82
N ARG A 331 7.36 -13.59 -10.73
CA ARG A 331 6.06 -14.20 -10.36
C ARG A 331 5.00 -13.15 -10.06
N LEU A 332 5.35 -12.05 -9.38
CA LEU A 332 4.44 -10.93 -9.13
C LEU A 332 3.96 -10.30 -10.44
N ARG A 333 4.86 -10.13 -11.41
CA ARG A 333 4.56 -9.62 -12.76
C ARG A 333 3.63 -10.55 -13.53
N ALA A 334 3.82 -11.86 -13.41
CA ALA A 334 2.98 -12.88 -14.02
C ALA A 334 1.59 -13.01 -13.37
N GLY A 335 1.38 -12.43 -12.18
CA GLY A 335 0.13 -12.57 -11.41
C GLY A 335 0.07 -13.84 -10.57
N ASP A 336 1.18 -14.55 -10.40
CA ASP A 336 1.28 -15.86 -9.70
C ASP A 336 1.43 -15.69 -8.17
N ILE A 337 1.12 -14.53 -7.63
CA ILE A 337 1.15 -14.25 -6.19
C ILE A 337 -0.27 -14.03 -5.69
N THR A 338 -0.70 -14.85 -4.74
CA THR A 338 -1.95 -14.62 -3.98
C THR A 338 -1.61 -13.90 -2.67
N GLY A 339 -2.37 -12.85 -2.34
CA GLY A 339 -2.06 -12.01 -1.17
C GLY A 339 -0.79 -11.16 -1.36
N ARG A 340 0.15 -11.27 -0.43
CA ARG A 340 1.41 -10.51 -0.39
C ARG A 340 2.62 -11.44 -0.40
N ALA A 341 3.62 -11.14 -1.21
CA ALA A 341 4.94 -11.73 -1.10
C ALA A 341 5.81 -10.86 -0.18
N VAL A 342 6.50 -11.48 0.76
CA VAL A 342 7.35 -10.79 1.75
C VAL A 342 8.74 -11.40 1.72
N LEU A 343 9.76 -10.60 1.46
CA LEU A 343 11.15 -11.03 1.49
C LEU A 343 11.72 -10.92 2.90
N ILE A 344 12.41 -11.96 3.33
CA ILE A 344 13.07 -12.05 4.62
C ILE A 344 14.59 -11.98 4.39
N PRO A 345 15.23 -10.85 4.72
CA PRO A 345 16.69 -10.74 4.66
C PRO A 345 17.35 -11.62 5.72
N PRO A 346 18.50 -12.25 5.42
CA PRO A 346 19.30 -12.87 6.45
C PRO A 346 19.83 -11.78 7.42
N PRO A 347 20.08 -12.09 8.70
CA PRO A 347 20.68 -11.14 9.64
C PRO A 347 21.99 -10.58 9.09
N LEU A 348 22.31 -9.34 9.48
CA LEU A 348 23.65 -8.79 9.23
C LEU A 348 24.69 -9.66 9.92
N ALA A 349 25.77 -9.99 9.24
CA ALA A 349 26.92 -10.60 9.87
C ALA A 349 27.47 -9.64 10.95
N ARG A 350 27.71 -10.19 12.15
CA ARG A 350 28.29 -9.43 13.27
C ARG A 350 29.74 -9.11 13.02
#